data_1bdb337d0cbd9798b59beaca6602b471
#
_entry.id   1bdb337d0cbd9798b59beaca6602b471
#
_cell.length_a   1.000
_cell.length_b   1.000
_cell.length_c   1.000
_cell.angle_alpha   90.00
_cell.angle_beta   90.00
_cell.angle_gamma   90.00
#
_symmetry.space_group_name_H-M   'P 1'
#
loop_
_entity.id
_entity.type
_entity.pdbx_description
1 polymer ?
#
loop_
_entity_poly.entity_id
_entity_poly.type
_entity_poly.pdbx_seq_one_letter_code
_entity_poly.pdbx_strand_id
1 'polypeptide(L)'
;MRSSLRFAPMATESARRIRRRRRPEDAEREILDAAEALFTRRPVDAVTIDEVMSETGLSRQAFYAYFRDRHHLIARVVGRLAAQRDEVLAGWEGPASPDPVAASRAELTRLAQFYRQHGELLRALAEGARHDPAAAEAWSGYVESVVAVIAERIRDGVEAGVVHPFAKPEEAARALCWMNNQYLLERFVDRGDDDVEAAVDVLHEIWKRAILYRETAEAEPGQ
;
A
#
# COMPACT_ATOMS: atom_id res chain seq x y z
N MET A 1 -47.10 49.63 -44.08
CA MET A 1 -47.23 48.72 -42.90
C MET A 1 -45.88 48.15 -42.59
N ARG A 2 -45.25 48.62 -41.54
CA ARG A 2 -43.86 48.21 -41.14
C ARG A 2 -44.02 47.27 -39.96
N SER A 3 -43.67 46.00 -40.15
CA SER A 3 -43.67 45.00 -39.09
C SER A 3 -42.28 44.98 -38.42
N SER A 4 -42.23 45.41 -37.19
CA SER A 4 -41.03 45.41 -36.36
C SER A 4 -40.88 44.05 -35.70
N LEU A 5 -39.89 43.26 -36.15
CA LEU A 5 -39.39 42.08 -35.46
C LEU A 5 -38.52 42.48 -34.28
N ARG A 6 -39.00 42.28 -33.06
CA ARG A 6 -38.22 42.42 -31.83
C ARG A 6 -37.36 41.17 -31.67
N PHE A 7 -36.04 41.37 -31.76
CA PHE A 7 -35.06 40.41 -31.30
C PHE A 7 -35.03 40.42 -29.78
N ALA A 8 -35.38 39.28 -29.16
CA ALA A 8 -35.13 39.04 -27.75
C ALA A 8 -33.68 38.59 -27.58
N PRO A 9 -32.93 39.07 -26.60
CA PRO A 9 -31.59 38.55 -26.32
C PRO A 9 -31.72 37.20 -25.68
N MET A 10 -31.13 36.17 -26.32
CA MET A 10 -30.86 34.89 -25.69
C MET A 10 -29.90 35.11 -24.54
N ALA A 11 -30.44 35.06 -23.32
CA ALA A 11 -29.63 35.04 -22.11
C ALA A 11 -28.75 33.78 -22.14
N THR A 12 -27.46 33.96 -22.08
CA THR A 12 -26.43 32.96 -21.90
C THR A 12 -26.63 32.26 -20.56
N GLU A 13 -27.29 31.10 -20.62
CA GLU A 13 -27.47 30.17 -19.53
C GLU A 13 -26.25 29.23 -19.38
N SER A 14 -25.08 29.80 -19.35
CA SER A 14 -23.84 29.09 -19.24
C SER A 14 -22.92 29.75 -18.26
N ALA A 15 -23.19 29.67 -16.97
CA ALA A 15 -22.21 29.85 -15.89
C ALA A 15 -22.86 29.81 -14.48
N ARG A 16 -23.79 28.93 -14.24
CA ARG A 16 -24.06 28.50 -12.86
C ARG A 16 -23.88 26.98 -12.75
N ARG A 17 -22.68 26.50 -13.01
CA ARG A 17 -22.20 25.28 -12.42
C ARG A 17 -22.21 25.52 -10.93
N ILE A 18 -23.29 25.07 -10.28
CA ILE A 18 -23.44 25.03 -8.83
C ILE A 18 -22.17 24.41 -8.33
N ARG A 19 -21.33 25.19 -7.65
CA ARG A 19 -20.20 24.74 -6.87
C ARG A 19 -20.80 23.90 -5.75
N ARG A 20 -21.05 22.61 -6.05
CA ARG A 20 -21.51 21.61 -5.08
C ARG A 20 -20.50 21.71 -3.95
N ARG A 21 -20.94 22.10 -2.76
CA ARG A 21 -20.08 22.25 -1.59
C ARG A 21 -19.41 20.90 -1.40
N ARG A 22 -18.14 20.80 -1.82
CA ARG A 22 -17.34 19.56 -1.69
C ARG A 22 -17.36 19.18 -0.21
N ARG A 23 -17.58 17.89 0.07
CA ARG A 23 -17.46 17.41 1.44
C ARG A 23 -15.98 17.52 1.84
N PRO A 24 -15.66 17.82 3.10
CA PRO A 24 -14.26 17.90 3.55
C PRO A 24 -13.47 16.65 3.20
N GLU A 25 -14.04 15.48 3.35
CA GLU A 25 -13.46 14.17 3.03
C GLU A 25 -13.09 14.01 1.54
N ASP A 26 -13.90 14.62 0.64
CA ASP A 26 -13.62 14.57 -0.80
C ASP A 26 -12.38 15.40 -1.14
N ALA A 27 -12.21 16.57 -0.50
CA ALA A 27 -11.07 17.46 -0.74
C ALA A 27 -9.76 16.85 -0.19
N GLU A 28 -9.80 16.26 1.01
CA GLU A 28 -8.65 15.57 1.57
C GLU A 28 -8.21 14.40 0.67
N ARG A 29 -9.15 13.59 0.22
CA ARG A 29 -8.88 12.48 -0.70
C ARG A 29 -8.27 12.95 -2.01
N GLU A 30 -8.82 14.04 -2.64
CA GLU A 30 -8.25 14.62 -3.86
C GLU A 30 -6.78 15.05 -3.67
N ILE A 31 -6.43 15.62 -2.51
CA ILE A 31 -5.04 16.03 -2.23
C ILE A 31 -4.14 14.80 -2.07
N LEU A 32 -4.59 13.76 -1.38
CA LEU A 32 -3.83 12.51 -1.23
C LEU A 32 -3.64 11.82 -2.57
N ASP A 33 -4.68 11.73 -3.42
CA ASP A 33 -4.62 11.14 -4.75
C ASP A 33 -3.62 11.88 -5.65
N ALA A 34 -3.63 13.21 -5.61
CA ALA A 34 -2.68 14.05 -6.34
C ALA A 34 -1.23 13.84 -5.84
N ALA A 35 -1.03 13.76 -4.53
CA ALA A 35 0.29 13.51 -3.94
C ALA A 35 0.84 12.14 -4.34
N GLU A 36 0.03 11.08 -4.26
CA GLU A 36 0.42 9.73 -4.68
C GLU A 36 0.80 9.70 -6.16
N ALA A 37 -0.01 10.31 -7.02
CA ALA A 37 0.27 10.39 -8.46
C ALA A 37 1.56 11.17 -8.77
N LEU A 38 1.91 12.19 -7.99
CA LEU A 38 3.15 12.92 -8.15
C LEU A 38 4.35 12.13 -7.63
N PHE A 39 4.24 11.46 -6.49
CA PHE A 39 5.31 10.66 -5.89
C PHE A 39 5.71 9.47 -6.79
N THR A 40 4.79 8.90 -7.55
CA THR A 40 5.12 7.85 -8.53
C THR A 40 5.84 8.36 -9.77
N ARG A 41 5.76 9.66 -10.09
CA ARG A 41 6.37 10.23 -11.29
C ARG A 41 7.65 11.01 -11.02
N ARG A 42 7.90 11.41 -9.77
CA ARG A 42 8.99 12.29 -9.37
C ARG A 42 9.53 11.91 -8.00
N PRO A 43 10.81 12.21 -7.73
CA PRO A 43 11.38 12.05 -6.40
C PRO A 43 10.53 12.74 -5.33
N VAL A 44 10.25 12.04 -4.23
CA VAL A 44 9.35 12.52 -3.16
C VAL A 44 9.82 13.87 -2.60
N ASP A 45 11.13 14.03 -2.42
CA ASP A 45 11.76 15.28 -1.93
C ASP A 45 11.63 16.46 -2.87
N ALA A 46 11.45 16.20 -4.19
CA ALA A 46 11.27 17.23 -5.20
C ALA A 46 9.81 17.69 -5.37
N VAL A 47 8.84 17.01 -4.75
CA VAL A 47 7.41 17.38 -4.86
C VAL A 47 7.05 18.44 -3.83
N THR A 48 6.50 19.55 -4.30
CA THR A 48 6.07 20.70 -3.47
C THR A 48 4.57 20.69 -3.21
N ILE A 49 4.15 21.39 -2.14
CA ILE A 49 2.71 21.59 -1.83
C ILE A 49 2.02 22.30 -2.99
N ASP A 50 2.67 23.28 -3.63
CA ASP A 50 2.07 24.04 -4.73
C ASP A 50 1.80 23.16 -5.95
N GLU A 51 2.67 22.22 -6.25
CA GLU A 51 2.46 21.25 -7.33
C GLU A 51 1.30 20.31 -7.02
N VAL A 52 1.22 19.76 -5.79
CA VAL A 52 0.10 18.93 -5.37
C VAL A 52 -1.22 19.68 -5.49
N MET A 53 -1.27 20.93 -5.03
CA MET A 53 -2.49 21.73 -5.09
C MET A 53 -2.88 22.14 -6.50
N SER A 54 -1.91 22.28 -7.40
CA SER A 54 -2.17 22.56 -8.83
C SER A 54 -2.92 21.42 -9.51
N GLU A 55 -2.61 20.16 -9.15
CA GLU A 55 -3.30 18.97 -9.69
C GLU A 55 -4.76 18.88 -9.23
N THR A 56 -5.08 19.38 -8.03
CA THR A 56 -6.44 19.31 -7.47
C THR A 56 -7.35 20.48 -7.88
N GLY A 57 -6.78 21.57 -8.37
CA GLY A 57 -7.50 22.82 -8.59
C GLY A 57 -8.03 23.49 -7.30
N LEU A 58 -7.58 23.02 -6.13
CA LEU A 58 -7.88 23.63 -4.84
C LEU A 58 -6.86 24.73 -4.52
N SER A 59 -7.24 25.67 -3.63
CA SER A 59 -6.31 26.72 -3.21
C SER A 59 -5.26 26.17 -2.22
N ARG A 60 -4.07 26.77 -2.19
CA ARG A 60 -3.05 26.48 -1.17
C ARG A 60 -3.60 26.60 0.26
N GLN A 61 -4.52 27.51 0.51
CA GLN A 61 -5.16 27.66 1.82
C GLN A 61 -5.99 26.42 2.18
N ALA A 62 -6.60 25.75 1.20
CA ALA A 62 -7.35 24.52 1.42
C ALA A 62 -6.44 23.39 1.91
N PHE A 63 -5.17 23.34 1.46
CA PHE A 63 -4.20 22.37 1.97
C PHE A 63 -4.07 22.43 3.50
N TYR A 64 -3.88 23.61 4.05
CA TYR A 64 -3.68 23.81 5.50
C TYR A 64 -4.93 23.54 6.36
N ALA A 65 -6.09 23.32 5.75
CA ALA A 65 -7.26 22.81 6.45
C ALA A 65 -7.16 21.31 6.80
N TYR A 66 -6.35 20.56 6.05
CA TYR A 66 -6.22 19.10 6.18
C TYR A 66 -4.82 18.66 6.63
N PHE A 67 -3.79 19.36 6.21
CA PHE A 67 -2.39 19.00 6.44
C PHE A 67 -1.63 20.18 7.06
N ARG A 68 -0.87 19.92 8.12
CA ARG A 68 -0.06 20.96 8.78
C ARG A 68 1.08 21.44 7.88
N ASP A 69 1.70 20.49 7.21
CA ASP A 69 2.87 20.68 6.36
C ASP A 69 3.05 19.50 5.41
N ARG A 70 4.12 19.52 4.62
CA ARG A 70 4.48 18.45 3.69
C ARG A 70 4.80 17.12 4.42
N HIS A 71 5.39 17.17 5.59
CA HIS A 71 5.67 15.96 6.38
C HIS A 71 4.37 15.24 6.78
N HIS A 72 3.38 16.02 7.23
CA HIS A 72 2.06 15.46 7.53
C HIS A 72 1.39 14.86 6.30
N LEU A 73 1.53 15.47 5.12
CA LEU A 73 1.02 14.91 3.87
C LEU A 73 1.66 13.54 3.57
N ILE A 74 2.99 13.42 3.64
CA ILE A 74 3.72 12.17 3.41
C ILE A 74 3.25 11.09 4.40
N ALA A 75 3.18 11.43 5.70
CA ALA A 75 2.71 10.51 6.72
C ALA A 75 1.28 10.01 6.46
N ARG A 76 0.38 10.89 5.94
CA ARG A 76 -1.00 10.52 5.59
C ARG A 76 -1.06 9.65 4.34
N VAL A 77 -0.22 9.88 3.33
CA VAL A 77 -0.08 9.00 2.16
C VAL A 77 0.36 7.60 2.61
N VAL A 78 1.41 7.50 3.42
CA VAL A 78 1.90 6.22 3.95
C VAL A 78 0.84 5.55 4.84
N GLY A 79 0.15 6.30 5.68
CA GLY A 79 -0.93 5.79 6.52
C GLY A 79 -2.09 5.22 5.72
N ARG A 80 -2.47 5.85 4.58
CA ARG A 80 -3.48 5.33 3.66
C ARG A 80 -3.04 4.03 3.02
N LEU A 81 -1.80 3.96 2.57
CA LEU A 81 -1.21 2.76 1.99
C LEU A 81 -1.16 1.61 3.01
N ALA A 82 -0.80 1.91 4.27
CA ALA A 82 -0.83 0.92 5.36
C ALA A 82 -2.24 0.38 5.61
N ALA A 83 -3.25 1.26 5.66
CA ALA A 83 -4.64 0.85 5.85
C ALA A 83 -5.13 -0.06 4.70
N GLN A 84 -4.82 0.27 3.45
CA GLN A 84 -5.14 -0.57 2.29
C GLN A 84 -4.47 -1.95 2.36
N ARG A 85 -3.19 -1.99 2.79
CA ARG A 85 -2.49 -3.26 3.03
C ARG A 85 -3.18 -4.08 4.12
N ASP A 86 -3.54 -3.45 5.22
CA ASP A 86 -4.18 -4.12 6.36
C ASP A 86 -5.55 -4.70 5.98
N GLU A 87 -6.34 -4.00 5.15
CA GLU A 87 -7.59 -4.51 4.57
C GLU A 87 -7.34 -5.75 3.70
N VAL A 88 -6.30 -5.72 2.85
CA VAL A 88 -5.91 -6.85 2.01
C VAL A 88 -5.51 -8.07 2.85
N LEU A 89 -4.83 -7.83 3.98
CA LEU A 89 -4.33 -8.90 4.86
C LEU A 89 -5.31 -9.31 5.96
N ALA A 90 -6.43 -8.61 6.15
CA ALA A 90 -7.42 -8.90 7.19
C ALA A 90 -8.12 -10.27 7.03
N GLY A 91 -8.12 -10.85 5.83
CA GLY A 91 -8.71 -12.16 5.55
C GLY A 91 -7.82 -13.36 5.86
N TRP A 92 -6.71 -13.18 6.57
CA TRP A 92 -5.86 -14.30 6.97
C TRP A 92 -6.46 -15.06 8.17
N GLU A 93 -6.77 -16.33 7.97
CA GLU A 93 -7.35 -17.20 9.01
C GLU A 93 -6.31 -17.69 10.04
N GLY A 94 -5.04 -17.37 9.82
CA GLY A 94 -3.96 -17.69 10.73
C GLY A 94 -3.64 -19.19 10.84
N PRO A 95 -2.93 -19.56 11.92
CA PRO A 95 -2.59 -20.96 12.22
C PRO A 95 -3.81 -21.86 12.47
N ALA A 96 -4.97 -21.25 12.76
CA ALA A 96 -6.22 -21.96 12.97
C ALA A 96 -6.87 -22.44 11.66
N SER A 97 -6.32 -22.09 10.49
CA SER A 97 -6.81 -22.60 9.21
C SER A 97 -6.70 -24.13 9.16
N PRO A 98 -7.74 -24.81 8.65
CA PRO A 98 -7.67 -26.27 8.41
C PRO A 98 -6.54 -26.68 7.45
N ASP A 99 -6.12 -25.76 6.58
CA ASP A 99 -4.99 -25.94 5.67
C ASP A 99 -4.08 -24.69 5.72
N PRO A 100 -3.07 -24.67 6.63
CA PRO A 100 -2.14 -23.55 6.76
C PRO A 100 -1.30 -23.30 5.50
N VAL A 101 -1.06 -24.33 4.69
CA VAL A 101 -0.30 -24.22 3.43
C VAL A 101 -1.11 -23.47 2.39
N ALA A 102 -2.37 -23.84 2.18
CA ALA A 102 -3.27 -23.14 1.27
C ALA A 102 -3.55 -21.70 1.76
N ALA A 103 -3.73 -21.51 3.07
CA ALA A 103 -3.92 -20.19 3.66
C ALA A 103 -2.73 -19.26 3.43
N SER A 104 -1.49 -19.75 3.59
CA SER A 104 -0.27 -18.97 3.33
C SER A 104 -0.13 -18.59 1.86
N ARG A 105 -0.51 -19.50 0.93
CA ARG A 105 -0.53 -19.20 -0.50
C ARG A 105 -1.52 -18.07 -0.83
N ALA A 106 -2.74 -18.17 -0.30
CA ALA A 106 -3.77 -17.16 -0.52
C ALA A 106 -3.34 -15.77 0.00
N GLU A 107 -2.65 -15.72 1.14
CA GLU A 107 -2.09 -14.48 1.67
C GLU A 107 -0.99 -13.90 0.77
N LEU A 108 -0.03 -14.71 0.34
CA LEU A 108 1.01 -14.29 -0.59
C LEU A 108 0.42 -13.80 -1.91
N THR A 109 -0.69 -14.40 -2.38
CA THR A 109 -1.40 -13.92 -3.58
C THR A 109 -1.97 -12.53 -3.36
N ARG A 110 -2.64 -12.27 -2.24
CA ARG A 110 -3.14 -10.94 -1.90
C ARG A 110 -2.01 -9.92 -1.76
N LEU A 111 -0.93 -10.30 -1.10
CA LEU A 111 0.26 -9.45 -0.96
C LEU A 111 0.87 -9.12 -2.33
N ALA A 112 1.05 -10.09 -3.21
CA ALA A 112 1.60 -9.88 -4.55
C ALA A 112 0.69 -8.96 -5.39
N GLN A 113 -0.64 -9.13 -5.30
CA GLN A 113 -1.61 -8.23 -5.94
C GLN A 113 -1.51 -6.79 -5.42
N PHE A 114 -1.33 -6.62 -4.11
CA PHE A 114 -1.11 -5.31 -3.49
C PHE A 114 0.16 -4.65 -4.03
N TYR A 115 1.28 -5.38 -4.12
CA TYR A 115 2.53 -4.86 -4.69
C TYR A 115 2.41 -4.54 -6.17
N ARG A 116 1.69 -5.35 -6.95
CA ARG A 116 1.39 -5.04 -8.36
C ARG A 116 0.62 -3.74 -8.52
N GLN A 117 -0.32 -3.46 -7.62
CA GLN A 117 -1.15 -2.24 -7.66
C GLN A 117 -0.42 -1.01 -7.12
N HIS A 118 0.37 -1.14 -6.06
CA HIS A 118 0.94 -0.02 -5.30
C HIS A 118 2.48 0.04 -5.34
N GLY A 119 3.12 -0.85 -6.10
CA GLY A 119 4.58 -1.02 -6.12
C GLY A 119 5.33 0.26 -6.48
N GLU A 120 4.86 1.02 -7.46
CA GLU A 120 5.47 2.30 -7.86
C GLU A 120 5.49 3.29 -6.70
N LEU A 121 4.40 3.42 -5.96
CA LEU A 121 4.34 4.29 -4.79
C LEU A 121 5.23 3.78 -3.65
N LEU A 122 5.22 2.47 -3.38
CA LEU A 122 6.10 1.85 -2.38
C LEU A 122 7.57 2.08 -2.73
N ARG A 123 7.95 1.93 -4.00
CA ARG A 123 9.30 2.20 -4.50
C ARG A 123 9.69 3.67 -4.28
N ALA A 124 8.82 4.59 -4.69
CA ALA A 124 9.07 6.02 -4.54
C ALA A 124 9.25 6.45 -3.07
N LEU A 125 8.44 5.90 -2.16
CA LEU A 125 8.55 6.17 -0.72
C LEU A 125 9.84 5.57 -0.12
N ALA A 126 10.21 4.35 -0.50
CA ALA A 126 11.45 3.71 -0.07
C ALA A 126 12.70 4.46 -0.55
N GLU A 127 12.67 4.97 -1.78
CA GLU A 127 13.75 5.80 -2.32
C GLU A 127 13.78 7.18 -1.67
N GLY A 128 12.61 7.82 -1.51
CA GLY A 128 12.47 9.11 -0.84
C GLY A 128 12.99 9.08 0.61
N ALA A 129 12.85 7.95 1.29
CA ALA A 129 13.36 7.76 2.65
C ALA A 129 14.89 7.93 2.79
N ARG A 130 15.64 7.88 1.69
CA ARG A 130 17.12 8.09 1.69
C ARG A 130 17.50 9.57 1.69
N HIS A 131 16.59 10.45 1.29
CA HIS A 131 16.91 11.86 1.02
C HIS A 131 15.99 12.83 1.79
N ASP A 132 14.85 12.36 2.28
CA ASP A 132 13.82 13.16 2.95
C ASP A 132 13.53 12.59 4.36
N PRO A 133 13.82 13.35 5.44
CA PRO A 133 13.60 12.86 6.81
C PRO A 133 12.15 12.47 7.11
N ALA A 134 11.16 13.18 6.53
CA ALA A 134 9.75 12.85 6.73
C ALA A 134 9.36 11.54 6.04
N ALA A 135 9.87 11.33 4.83
CA ALA A 135 9.70 10.06 4.13
C ALA A 135 10.41 8.91 4.88
N ALA A 136 11.59 9.16 5.46
CA ALA A 136 12.33 8.19 6.26
C ALA A 136 11.54 7.77 7.51
N GLU A 137 10.99 8.72 8.27
CA GLU A 137 10.17 8.44 9.44
C GLU A 137 8.90 7.66 9.08
N ALA A 138 8.16 8.13 8.07
CA ALA A 138 6.93 7.48 7.63
C ALA A 138 7.19 6.07 7.09
N TRP A 139 8.24 5.89 6.27
CA TRP A 139 8.63 4.60 5.72
C TRP A 139 9.08 3.62 6.79
N SER A 140 9.90 4.07 7.75
CA SER A 140 10.32 3.25 8.89
C SER A 140 9.12 2.77 9.69
N GLY A 141 8.17 3.64 10.01
CA GLY A 141 6.93 3.27 10.70
C GLY A 141 6.11 2.24 9.92
N TYR A 142 6.02 2.39 8.58
CA TYR A 142 5.36 1.41 7.72
C TYR A 142 6.03 0.04 7.81
N VAL A 143 7.37 -0.03 7.65
CA VAL A 143 8.12 -1.29 7.71
C VAL A 143 7.98 -1.94 9.08
N GLU A 144 8.11 -1.19 10.17
CA GLU A 144 7.95 -1.72 11.54
C GLU A 144 6.54 -2.29 11.76
N SER A 145 5.50 -1.66 11.23
CA SER A 145 4.13 -2.19 11.33
C SER A 145 3.97 -3.53 10.60
N VAL A 146 4.62 -3.71 9.45
CA VAL A 146 4.63 -5.00 8.72
C VAL A 146 5.38 -6.07 9.52
N VAL A 147 6.57 -5.73 10.02
CA VAL A 147 7.40 -6.64 10.82
C VAL A 147 6.64 -7.11 12.06
N ALA A 148 5.94 -6.22 12.76
CA ALA A 148 5.15 -6.55 13.94
C ALA A 148 4.06 -7.59 13.62
N VAL A 149 3.32 -7.39 12.53
CA VAL A 149 2.28 -8.34 12.07
C VAL A 149 2.87 -9.70 11.74
N ILE A 150 3.98 -9.75 10.99
CA ILE A 150 4.62 -11.01 10.63
C ILE A 150 5.16 -11.73 11.88
N ALA A 151 5.78 -10.99 12.82
CA ALA A 151 6.32 -11.55 14.05
C ALA A 151 5.22 -12.14 14.95
N GLU A 152 4.06 -11.49 15.05
CA GLU A 152 2.90 -12.02 15.75
C GLU A 152 2.42 -13.33 15.12
N ARG A 153 2.28 -13.36 13.80
CA ARG A 153 1.90 -14.58 13.05
C ARG A 153 2.88 -15.74 13.22
N ILE A 154 4.18 -15.44 13.26
CA ILE A 154 5.20 -16.44 13.57
C ILE A 154 4.98 -17.02 14.96
N ARG A 155 4.74 -16.18 15.99
CA ARG A 155 4.48 -16.63 17.35
C ARG A 155 3.24 -17.50 17.45
N ASP A 156 2.13 -17.03 16.88
CA ASP A 156 0.87 -17.78 16.84
C ASP A 156 1.04 -19.15 16.13
N GLY A 157 1.77 -19.15 15.04
CA GLY A 157 2.07 -20.36 14.27
C GLY A 157 2.97 -21.37 15.03
N VAL A 158 3.92 -20.87 15.81
CA VAL A 158 4.75 -21.70 16.70
C VAL A 158 3.90 -22.30 17.83
N GLU A 159 3.03 -21.51 18.46
CA GLU A 159 2.11 -21.98 19.49
C GLU A 159 1.14 -23.04 18.96
N ALA A 160 0.67 -22.88 17.73
CA ALA A 160 -0.19 -23.85 17.05
C ALA A 160 0.56 -25.07 16.50
N GLY A 161 1.89 -25.10 16.57
CA GLY A 161 2.72 -26.20 16.07
C GLY A 161 2.80 -26.30 14.54
N VAL A 162 2.46 -25.22 13.80
CA VAL A 162 2.48 -25.18 12.32
C VAL A 162 3.65 -24.39 11.74
N VAL A 163 4.41 -23.68 12.59
CA VAL A 163 5.59 -22.91 12.22
C VAL A 163 6.79 -23.35 13.03
N HIS A 164 7.98 -23.42 12.40
CA HIS A 164 9.21 -23.71 13.12
C HIS A 164 9.55 -22.58 14.12
N PRO A 165 9.99 -22.92 15.33
CA PRO A 165 10.37 -21.92 16.30
C PRO A 165 11.64 -21.18 15.87
N PHE A 166 11.61 -19.85 15.98
CA PHE A 166 12.76 -18.98 15.76
C PHE A 166 13.27 -18.44 17.08
N ALA A 167 14.60 -18.43 17.24
CA ALA A 167 15.24 -17.85 18.43
C ALA A 167 14.97 -16.33 18.55
N LYS A 168 14.74 -15.66 17.42
CA LYS A 168 14.43 -14.22 17.33
C LYS A 168 13.32 -14.01 16.30
N PRO A 169 12.05 -14.17 16.67
CA PRO A 169 10.94 -14.08 15.73
C PRO A 169 10.81 -12.71 15.04
N GLU A 170 11.16 -11.61 15.72
CA GLU A 170 11.14 -10.27 15.14
C GLU A 170 12.20 -10.11 14.03
N GLU A 171 13.40 -10.66 14.21
CA GLU A 171 14.44 -10.62 13.18
C GLU A 171 14.09 -11.55 12.00
N ALA A 172 13.49 -12.69 12.25
CA ALA A 172 12.98 -13.57 11.20
C ALA A 172 11.88 -12.84 10.39
N ALA A 173 10.94 -12.19 11.07
CA ALA A 173 9.89 -11.39 10.46
C ALA A 173 10.48 -10.26 9.59
N ARG A 174 11.50 -9.58 10.09
CA ARG A 174 12.19 -8.50 9.36
C ARG A 174 12.86 -9.02 8.09
N ALA A 175 13.55 -10.16 8.18
CA ALA A 175 14.19 -10.79 7.02
C ALA A 175 13.17 -11.17 5.95
N LEU A 176 12.04 -11.76 6.35
CA LEU A 176 10.94 -12.13 5.46
C LEU A 176 10.26 -10.91 4.83
N CYS A 177 10.03 -9.87 5.63
CA CYS A 177 9.51 -8.59 5.14
C CYS A 177 10.38 -8.03 4.02
N TRP A 178 11.70 -7.94 4.25
CA TRP A 178 12.63 -7.41 3.24
C TRP A 178 12.74 -8.32 2.01
N MET A 179 12.74 -9.63 2.19
CA MET A 179 12.73 -10.58 1.07
C MET A 179 11.51 -10.37 0.17
N ASN A 180 10.31 -10.39 0.76
CA ASN A 180 9.07 -10.20 0.01
C ASN A 180 9.03 -8.83 -0.68
N ASN A 181 9.36 -7.76 0.07
CA ASN A 181 9.35 -6.39 -0.43
C ASN A 181 10.28 -6.25 -1.64
N GLN A 182 11.54 -6.65 -1.49
CA GLN A 182 12.53 -6.46 -2.56
C GLN A 182 12.19 -7.32 -3.79
N TYR A 183 11.80 -8.57 -3.59
CA TYR A 183 11.45 -9.46 -4.69
C TYR A 183 10.22 -8.97 -5.48
N LEU A 184 9.17 -8.55 -4.78
CA LEU A 184 7.94 -8.10 -5.44
C LEU A 184 8.12 -6.74 -6.13
N LEU A 185 8.90 -5.82 -5.54
CA LEU A 185 9.23 -4.54 -6.19
C LEU A 185 10.08 -4.76 -7.45
N GLU A 186 11.14 -5.57 -7.35
CA GLU A 186 11.98 -5.90 -8.51
C GLU A 186 11.14 -6.51 -9.63
N ARG A 187 10.24 -7.44 -9.30
CA ARG A 187 9.45 -8.16 -10.28
C ARG A 187 8.42 -7.25 -10.96
N PHE A 188 7.58 -6.57 -10.17
CA PHE A 188 6.44 -5.81 -10.72
C PHE A 188 6.81 -4.41 -11.18
N VAL A 189 7.79 -3.76 -10.54
CA VAL A 189 8.18 -2.38 -10.85
C VAL A 189 9.39 -2.34 -11.78
N ASP A 190 10.49 -2.99 -11.40
CA ASP A 190 11.75 -2.84 -12.14
C ASP A 190 11.75 -3.63 -13.44
N ARG A 191 11.14 -4.84 -13.45
CA ARG A 191 11.04 -5.68 -14.64
C ARG A 191 9.71 -5.51 -15.39
N GLY A 192 8.69 -4.97 -14.76
CA GLY A 192 7.35 -4.84 -15.33
C GLY A 192 6.68 -6.19 -15.62
N ASP A 193 7.00 -7.21 -14.83
CA ASP A 193 6.43 -8.56 -14.98
C ASP A 193 5.13 -8.66 -14.18
N ASP A 194 4.01 -8.84 -14.86
CA ASP A 194 2.67 -8.86 -14.26
C ASP A 194 2.20 -10.25 -13.81
N ASP A 195 3.01 -11.28 -13.94
CA ASP A 195 2.64 -12.64 -13.56
C ASP A 195 2.68 -12.85 -12.04
N VAL A 196 1.53 -12.60 -11.41
CA VAL A 196 1.31 -12.78 -9.96
C VAL A 196 1.48 -14.24 -9.53
N GLU A 197 0.98 -15.18 -10.32
CA GLU A 197 1.04 -16.61 -10.00
C GLU A 197 2.48 -17.11 -9.91
N ALA A 198 3.31 -16.77 -10.90
CA ALA A 198 4.71 -17.12 -10.88
C ALA A 198 5.48 -16.45 -9.72
N ALA A 199 5.12 -15.23 -9.33
CA ALA A 199 5.70 -14.59 -8.15
C ALA A 199 5.34 -15.33 -6.86
N VAL A 200 4.08 -15.70 -6.72
CA VAL A 200 3.55 -16.42 -5.56
C VAL A 200 4.15 -17.83 -5.47
N ASP A 201 4.32 -18.53 -6.57
CA ASP A 201 4.92 -19.87 -6.58
C ASP A 201 6.32 -19.86 -5.94
N VAL A 202 7.16 -18.89 -6.32
CA VAL A 202 8.51 -18.76 -5.75
C VAL A 202 8.46 -18.44 -4.27
N LEU A 203 7.71 -17.42 -3.87
CA LEU A 203 7.62 -17.00 -2.46
C LEU A 203 7.02 -18.12 -1.60
N HIS A 204 5.94 -18.74 -2.06
CA HIS A 204 5.26 -19.80 -1.32
C HIS A 204 6.16 -21.02 -1.12
N GLU A 205 6.96 -21.39 -2.12
CA GLU A 205 7.92 -22.49 -1.99
C GLU A 205 8.99 -22.21 -0.93
N ILE A 206 9.50 -20.94 -0.89
CA ILE A 206 10.45 -20.51 0.13
C ILE A 206 9.79 -20.54 1.52
N TRP A 207 8.58 -19.98 1.65
CA TRP A 207 7.85 -19.96 2.91
C TRP A 207 7.54 -21.36 3.44
N LYS A 208 7.11 -22.28 2.59
CA LYS A 208 6.88 -23.67 2.98
C LYS A 208 8.14 -24.33 3.54
N ARG A 209 9.28 -24.11 2.90
CA ARG A 209 10.53 -24.77 3.31
C ARG A 209 11.18 -24.12 4.53
N ALA A 210 11.06 -22.79 4.66
CA ALA A 210 11.76 -22.04 5.70
C ALA A 210 10.96 -21.89 6.98
N ILE A 211 9.63 -21.88 6.91
CA ILE A 211 8.76 -21.45 8.02
C ILE A 211 7.77 -22.52 8.43
N LEU A 212 7.03 -23.11 7.46
CA LEU A 212 5.97 -24.05 7.82
C LEU A 212 6.55 -25.37 8.31
N TYR A 213 6.07 -25.81 9.47
CA TYR A 213 6.39 -27.11 10.01
C TYR A 213 5.70 -28.17 9.16
N ARG A 214 6.49 -29.07 8.59
CA ARG A 214 5.96 -30.33 8.08
C ARG A 214 6.22 -31.37 9.16
N GLU A 215 5.19 -31.83 9.83
CA GLU A 215 5.28 -33.03 10.58
C GLU A 215 5.71 -34.16 9.60
N THR A 216 6.96 -34.53 9.65
CA THR A 216 7.40 -35.78 9.01
C THR A 216 6.73 -36.91 9.78
N ALA A 217 5.50 -37.20 9.41
CA ALA A 217 4.89 -38.48 9.75
C ALA A 217 5.59 -39.58 8.94
N GLU A 218 6.78 -39.94 9.39
CA GLU A 218 7.39 -41.23 9.18
C GLU A 218 7.92 -41.66 10.53
N ALA A 219 7.00 -42.09 11.39
CA ALA A 219 7.35 -43.11 12.35
C ALA A 219 7.81 -44.31 11.53
N GLU A 220 9.10 -44.58 11.52
CA GLU A 220 9.62 -45.89 11.05
C GLU A 220 8.85 -46.98 11.78
N PRO A 221 8.30 -47.97 11.06
CA PRO A 221 7.74 -49.14 11.72
C PRO A 221 8.90 -49.87 12.39
N GLY A 222 8.79 -50.02 13.71
CA GLY A 222 9.77 -50.66 14.54
C GLY A 222 10.16 -52.06 14.02
N GLN A 223 11.44 -52.29 14.04
CA GLN A 223 12.00 -53.64 14.07
C GLN A 223 11.97 -54.22 15.50
#